data_8571fb4ef3d73f1ea58e634c5b8510cf
#
_entry.id   8571fb4ef3d73f1ea58e634c5b8510cf
#
_cell.length_a   1.000
_cell.length_b   1.000
_cell.length_c   1.000
_cell.angle_alpha   90.00
_cell.angle_beta   90.00
_cell.angle_gamma   90.00
#
_symmetry.space_group_name_H-M   'P 1'
#
loop_
_entity.id
_entity.type
_entity.pdbx_description
1 polymer ?
#
loop_
_entity_poly.entity_id
_entity_poly.type
_entity_poly.pdbx_seq_one_letter_code
_entity_poly.pdbx_strand_id
1 'polypeptide(L)'
;MTSRDAGNQRVWLITGASSGFGRAIATAALDGGDVVVTTARRPQALDDLIAAYPDQAHTIALDVTDMDARQVIDGVVSRHGRIDVLVNNAGRTQVGALEETTEQELRYLFDLHFFGPAALTRAVLPHMRRQGGGAVVQMSSVGGQITAPGFGAYCATKFALEGLTETLSQEVNVGVRFLIVEPGAFRTGLFAAGSAYLSTAMPEYDATVGPTRQYVSSGDGTQPGDPAKAAAAILTALAAEHPPLRLALGGDAVDGIRAHLATVGDEVAGWEAVSRATSFDPA
;
A
#
# COMPACT_ATOMS: atom_id res chain seq x y z
N MET A 1 -5.51 -21.22 19.25
CA MET A 1 -4.43 -20.24 19.05
C MET A 1 -4.05 -19.74 20.44
N THR A 2 -2.80 -19.90 20.86
CA THR A 2 -2.30 -19.40 22.15
C THR A 2 -2.14 -17.88 22.03
N SER A 3 -2.85 -17.13 22.90
CA SER A 3 -2.62 -15.67 23.03
C SER A 3 -1.14 -15.45 23.36
N ARG A 4 -0.51 -14.47 22.68
CA ARG A 4 0.84 -14.05 23.05
C ARG A 4 0.81 -13.46 24.45
N ASP A 5 1.83 -13.76 25.26
CA ASP A 5 2.00 -13.11 26.56
C ASP A 5 2.11 -11.58 26.38
N ALA A 6 1.57 -10.82 27.31
CA ALA A 6 1.51 -9.35 27.27
C ALA A 6 2.88 -8.66 27.02
N GLY A 7 3.99 -9.34 27.32
CA GLY A 7 5.35 -8.86 27.04
C GLY A 7 5.83 -9.06 25.59
N ASN A 8 5.07 -9.75 24.73
CA ASN A 8 5.44 -10.09 23.35
C ASN A 8 4.41 -9.62 22.31
N GLN A 9 3.47 -8.76 22.72
CA GLN A 9 2.48 -8.16 21.82
C GLN A 9 3.16 -7.09 20.96
N ARG A 10 2.90 -7.12 19.65
CA ARG A 10 3.33 -6.06 18.73
C ARG A 10 2.28 -4.94 18.72
N VAL A 11 2.73 -3.72 18.49
CA VAL A 11 1.89 -2.55 18.27
C VAL A 11 1.88 -2.22 16.78
N TRP A 12 0.71 -2.24 16.17
CA TRP A 12 0.48 -1.90 14.78
C TRP A 12 -0.15 -0.52 14.66
N LEU A 13 0.29 0.25 13.66
CA LEU A 13 -0.41 1.44 13.19
C LEU A 13 -0.84 1.20 11.74
N ILE A 14 -2.17 1.19 11.49
CA ILE A 14 -2.73 0.85 10.18
C ILE A 14 -3.58 2.00 9.65
N THR A 15 -3.20 2.59 8.51
CA THR A 15 -3.97 3.66 7.89
C THR A 15 -5.08 3.11 7.00
N GLY A 16 -6.26 3.79 6.97
CA GLY A 16 -7.38 3.39 6.12
C GLY A 16 -7.99 2.04 6.50
N ALA A 17 -8.12 1.75 7.80
CA ALA A 17 -8.56 0.46 8.32
C ALA A 17 -10.08 0.26 8.35
N SER A 18 -10.90 1.20 7.85
CA SER A 18 -12.36 1.08 7.88
C SER A 18 -12.93 0.01 6.95
N SER A 19 -12.18 -0.45 5.95
CA SER A 19 -12.62 -1.47 4.97
C SER A 19 -11.43 -2.18 4.32
N GLY A 20 -11.71 -3.15 3.47
CA GLY A 20 -10.75 -3.79 2.57
C GLY A 20 -9.53 -4.39 3.27
N PHE A 21 -8.35 -4.21 2.68
CA PHE A 21 -7.11 -4.75 3.22
C PHE A 21 -6.78 -4.22 4.62
N GLY A 22 -6.95 -2.91 4.85
CA GLY A 22 -6.65 -2.33 6.16
C GLY A 22 -7.48 -2.97 7.28
N ARG A 23 -8.77 -3.22 7.02
CA ARG A 23 -9.65 -3.92 7.97
C ARG A 23 -9.23 -5.38 8.15
N ALA A 24 -8.93 -6.09 7.07
CA ALA A 24 -8.52 -7.49 7.13
C ALA A 24 -7.20 -7.68 7.87
N ILE A 25 -6.20 -6.80 7.63
CA ILE A 25 -4.91 -6.81 8.31
C ILE A 25 -5.10 -6.50 9.81
N ALA A 26 -5.93 -5.49 10.15
CA ALA A 26 -6.23 -5.15 11.53
C ALA A 26 -6.85 -6.33 12.27
N THR A 27 -7.88 -6.97 11.70
CA THR A 27 -8.53 -8.15 12.29
C THR A 27 -7.53 -9.29 12.47
N ALA A 28 -6.72 -9.61 11.45
CA ALA A 28 -5.74 -10.70 11.54
C ALA A 28 -4.65 -10.45 12.61
N ALA A 29 -4.22 -9.19 12.81
CA ALA A 29 -3.28 -8.83 13.85
C ALA A 29 -3.91 -8.93 15.25
N LEU A 30 -5.16 -8.47 15.40
CA LEU A 30 -5.94 -8.58 16.67
C LEU A 30 -6.19 -10.04 17.04
N ASP A 31 -6.60 -10.88 16.08
CA ASP A 31 -6.77 -12.33 16.28
C ASP A 31 -5.47 -13.02 16.71
N GLY A 32 -4.33 -12.48 16.28
CA GLY A 32 -2.99 -12.90 16.69
C GLY A 32 -2.59 -12.43 18.09
N GLY A 33 -3.42 -11.64 18.79
CA GLY A 33 -3.17 -11.11 20.12
C GLY A 33 -2.36 -9.80 20.14
N ASP A 34 -2.11 -9.15 19.01
CA ASP A 34 -1.38 -7.89 18.92
C ASP A 34 -2.29 -6.69 19.28
N VAL A 35 -1.70 -5.54 19.59
CA VAL A 35 -2.39 -4.25 19.74
C VAL A 35 -2.43 -3.54 18.41
N VAL A 36 -3.58 -3.02 18.00
CA VAL A 36 -3.76 -2.35 16.72
C VAL A 36 -4.34 -0.96 16.90
N VAL A 37 -3.60 0.04 16.46
CA VAL A 37 -4.07 1.41 16.30
C VAL A 37 -4.51 1.58 14.86
N THR A 38 -5.83 1.65 14.66
CA THR A 38 -6.44 1.86 13.36
C THR A 38 -6.66 3.34 13.08
N THR A 39 -6.57 3.76 11.83
CA THR A 39 -6.98 5.12 11.46
C THR A 39 -8.01 5.14 10.36
N ALA A 40 -8.93 6.09 10.43
CA ALA A 40 -9.91 6.38 9.40
C ALA A 40 -10.31 7.86 9.45
N ARG A 41 -10.75 8.42 8.32
CA ARG A 41 -11.34 9.78 8.28
C ARG A 41 -12.64 9.87 9.09
N ARG A 42 -13.37 8.76 9.18
CA ARG A 42 -14.59 8.60 9.98
C ARG A 42 -14.36 7.46 10.98
N PRO A 43 -13.93 7.75 12.20
CA PRO A 43 -13.59 6.74 13.22
C PRO A 43 -14.75 5.78 13.52
N GLN A 44 -16.00 6.26 13.47
CA GLN A 44 -17.20 5.49 13.73
C GLN A 44 -17.35 4.25 12.84
N ALA A 45 -16.73 4.25 11.67
CA ALA A 45 -16.68 3.08 10.79
C ALA A 45 -15.85 1.91 11.36
N LEU A 46 -15.24 2.10 12.54
CA LEU A 46 -14.42 1.11 13.26
C LEU A 46 -15.01 0.71 14.61
N ASP A 47 -16.19 1.24 14.98
CA ASP A 47 -16.79 1.00 16.31
C ASP A 47 -17.05 -0.50 16.58
N ASP A 48 -17.45 -1.25 15.57
CA ASP A 48 -17.63 -2.69 15.66
C ASP A 48 -16.33 -3.46 15.90
N LEU A 49 -15.21 -3.00 15.31
CA LEU A 49 -13.88 -3.57 15.56
C LEU A 49 -13.43 -3.29 17.00
N ILE A 50 -13.62 -2.05 17.46
CA ILE A 50 -13.28 -1.66 18.83
C ILE A 50 -14.13 -2.45 19.84
N ALA A 51 -15.41 -2.62 19.56
CA ALA A 51 -16.30 -3.41 20.42
C ALA A 51 -15.92 -4.90 20.50
N ALA A 52 -15.40 -5.46 19.38
CA ALA A 52 -14.94 -6.85 19.35
C ALA A 52 -13.59 -7.06 20.06
N TYR A 53 -12.72 -6.04 20.14
CA TYR A 53 -11.37 -6.13 20.72
C TYR A 53 -11.10 -4.92 21.66
N PRO A 54 -11.86 -4.75 22.76
CA PRO A 54 -11.87 -3.50 23.55
C PRO A 54 -10.51 -3.15 24.19
N ASP A 55 -9.69 -4.15 24.51
CA ASP A 55 -8.38 -3.94 25.15
C ASP A 55 -7.22 -3.78 24.17
N GLN A 56 -7.42 -4.15 22.88
CA GLN A 56 -6.35 -4.26 21.88
C GLN A 56 -6.54 -3.31 20.69
N ALA A 57 -7.80 -2.96 20.36
CA ALA A 57 -8.10 -2.11 19.22
C ALA A 57 -8.32 -0.65 19.67
N HIS A 58 -7.61 0.25 19.02
CA HIS A 58 -7.73 1.70 19.23
C HIS A 58 -7.93 2.41 17.92
N THR A 59 -8.58 3.58 17.93
CA THR A 59 -8.85 4.35 16.70
C THR A 59 -8.41 5.78 16.84
N ILE A 60 -7.85 6.32 15.75
CA ILE A 60 -7.49 7.73 15.58
C ILE A 60 -8.19 8.27 14.33
N ALA A 61 -8.84 9.43 14.44
CA ALA A 61 -9.32 10.16 13.27
C ALA A 61 -8.12 10.69 12.50
N LEU A 62 -7.98 10.31 11.22
CA LEU A 62 -6.84 10.71 10.41
C LEU A 62 -7.20 10.80 8.93
N ASP A 63 -6.87 11.94 8.32
CA ASP A 63 -6.68 12.06 6.88
C ASP A 63 -5.17 12.12 6.59
N VAL A 64 -4.68 11.15 5.84
CA VAL A 64 -3.24 11.05 5.53
C VAL A 64 -2.76 12.13 4.56
N THR A 65 -3.68 12.87 3.93
CA THR A 65 -3.38 13.99 3.02
C THR A 65 -3.26 15.33 3.75
N ASP A 66 -3.73 15.41 5.00
CA ASP A 66 -3.71 16.62 5.82
C ASP A 66 -3.42 16.26 7.28
N MET A 67 -2.15 15.98 7.59
CA MET A 67 -1.75 15.54 8.93
C MET A 67 -0.38 16.04 9.33
N ASP A 68 -0.16 16.19 10.62
CA ASP A 68 1.17 16.18 11.21
C ASP A 68 1.58 14.73 11.53
N ALA A 69 2.32 14.12 10.62
CA ALA A 69 2.77 12.74 10.75
C ALA A 69 3.59 12.49 12.03
N ARG A 70 4.38 13.49 12.46
CA ARG A 70 5.17 13.40 13.69
C ARG A 70 4.26 13.33 14.91
N GLN A 71 3.27 14.23 15.00
CA GLN A 71 2.31 14.23 16.09
C GLN A 71 1.53 12.92 16.19
N VAL A 72 1.13 12.34 15.05
CA VAL A 72 0.45 11.04 15.00
C VAL A 72 1.35 9.94 15.58
N ILE A 73 2.57 9.82 15.09
CA ILE A 73 3.52 8.78 15.52
C ILE A 73 3.90 8.96 17.00
N ASP A 74 4.25 10.18 17.41
CA ASP A 74 4.62 10.47 18.81
C ASP A 74 3.45 10.19 19.77
N GLY A 75 2.21 10.46 19.35
CA GLY A 75 0.99 10.14 20.11
C GLY A 75 0.81 8.63 20.32
N VAL A 76 1.00 7.82 19.26
CA VAL A 76 0.94 6.36 19.37
C VAL A 76 2.05 5.83 20.27
N VAL A 77 3.29 6.29 20.08
CA VAL A 77 4.42 5.86 20.91
C VAL A 77 4.25 6.29 22.37
N SER A 78 3.75 7.50 22.64
CA SER A 78 3.47 7.94 24.01
C SER A 78 2.46 7.07 24.72
N ARG A 79 1.45 6.56 24.00
CA ARG A 79 0.38 5.72 24.57
C ARG A 79 0.78 4.25 24.72
N HIS A 80 1.50 3.69 23.75
CA HIS A 80 1.77 2.25 23.64
C HIS A 80 3.24 1.89 23.83
N GLY A 81 4.14 2.89 23.96
CA GLY A 81 5.56 2.69 24.18
C GLY A 81 6.36 2.37 22.90
N ARG A 82 5.71 1.90 21.83
CA ARG A 82 6.36 1.41 20.61
C ARG A 82 5.43 1.41 19.40
N ILE A 83 5.99 1.27 18.21
CA ILE A 83 5.31 0.87 16.98
C ILE A 83 6.17 -0.21 16.31
N ASP A 84 5.66 -1.42 16.24
CA ASP A 84 6.38 -2.56 15.63
C ASP A 84 6.09 -2.68 14.14
N VAL A 85 4.86 -2.34 13.72
CA VAL A 85 4.46 -2.40 12.31
C VAL A 85 3.68 -1.15 11.95
N LEU A 86 4.17 -0.41 10.97
CA LEU A 86 3.43 0.64 10.27
C LEU A 86 2.86 0.08 8.97
N VAL A 87 1.54 0.16 8.77
CA VAL A 87 0.89 -0.23 7.50
C VAL A 87 0.30 1.01 6.83
N ASN A 88 0.96 1.49 5.79
CA ASN A 88 0.47 2.56 4.92
C ASN A 88 -0.48 1.95 3.90
N ASN A 89 -1.78 1.88 4.26
CA ASN A 89 -2.81 1.24 3.46
C ASN A 89 -3.85 2.22 2.91
N ALA A 90 -4.02 3.40 3.51
CA ALA A 90 -4.99 4.38 3.04
C ALA A 90 -4.80 4.65 1.54
N GLY A 91 -5.88 4.54 0.77
CA GLY A 91 -5.82 4.70 -0.67
C GLY A 91 -7.20 4.66 -1.33
N ARG A 92 -7.24 4.99 -2.60
CA ARG A 92 -8.41 4.82 -3.50
C ARG A 92 -7.92 4.55 -4.91
N THR A 93 -8.81 4.04 -5.75
CA THR A 93 -8.53 3.99 -7.19
C THR A 93 -9.00 5.26 -7.89
N GLN A 94 -8.36 5.58 -9.02
CA GLN A 94 -8.77 6.65 -9.92
C GLN A 94 -8.60 6.15 -11.36
N VAL A 95 -9.58 6.46 -12.20
CA VAL A 95 -9.59 6.13 -13.64
C VAL A 95 -9.81 7.38 -14.47
N GLY A 96 -8.90 7.61 -15.40
CA GLY A 96 -8.93 8.68 -16.40
C GLY A 96 -7.66 8.67 -17.22
N ALA A 97 -7.76 9.05 -18.50
CA ALA A 97 -6.58 9.41 -19.28
C ALA A 97 -5.89 10.64 -18.65
N LEU A 98 -4.67 10.91 -19.01
CA LEU A 98 -3.94 12.08 -18.46
C LEU A 98 -4.66 13.40 -18.76
N GLU A 99 -5.21 13.57 -19.95
CA GLU A 99 -5.98 14.77 -20.32
C GLU A 99 -7.34 14.87 -19.62
N GLU A 100 -7.92 13.75 -19.19
CA GLU A 100 -9.14 13.69 -18.38
C GLU A 100 -8.89 13.96 -16.89
N THR A 101 -7.64 13.80 -16.44
CA THR A 101 -7.24 13.95 -15.04
C THR A 101 -6.79 15.37 -14.77
N THR A 102 -7.52 16.09 -13.92
CA THR A 102 -7.11 17.45 -13.52
C THR A 102 -5.84 17.42 -12.67
N GLU A 103 -5.11 18.55 -12.66
CA GLU A 103 -3.92 18.70 -11.82
C GLU A 103 -4.26 18.49 -10.33
N GLN A 104 -5.41 18.98 -9.88
CA GLN A 104 -5.86 18.80 -8.49
C GLN A 104 -6.08 17.32 -8.14
N GLU A 105 -6.69 16.54 -9.02
CA GLU A 105 -6.88 15.09 -8.85
C GLU A 105 -5.55 14.35 -8.78
N LEU A 106 -4.63 14.68 -9.68
CA LEU A 106 -3.30 14.09 -9.72
C LEU A 106 -2.52 14.40 -8.42
N ARG A 107 -2.50 15.65 -7.99
CA ARG A 107 -1.83 16.07 -6.74
C ARG A 107 -2.44 15.37 -5.52
N TYR A 108 -3.77 15.34 -5.42
CA TYR A 108 -4.44 14.64 -4.32
C TYR A 108 -4.07 13.16 -4.25
N LEU A 109 -3.95 12.52 -5.42
CA LEU A 109 -3.58 11.10 -5.46
C LEU A 109 -2.13 10.87 -5.01
N PHE A 110 -1.22 11.79 -5.36
CA PHE A 110 0.15 11.78 -4.84
C PHE A 110 0.20 12.07 -3.34
N ASP A 111 -0.59 13.01 -2.83
CA ASP A 111 -0.68 13.26 -1.39
C ASP A 111 -1.12 11.99 -0.64
N LEU A 112 -2.14 11.31 -1.17
CA LEU A 112 -2.71 10.11 -0.56
C LEU A 112 -1.77 8.89 -0.62
N HIS A 113 -1.15 8.63 -1.78
CA HIS A 113 -0.43 7.38 -2.02
C HIS A 113 1.08 7.48 -1.83
N PHE A 114 1.64 8.69 -1.84
CA PHE A 114 3.08 8.91 -1.77
C PHE A 114 3.49 9.80 -0.61
N PHE A 115 3.03 11.06 -0.56
CA PHE A 115 3.50 12.01 0.45
C PHE A 115 3.03 11.65 1.86
N GLY A 116 1.78 11.19 2.04
CA GLY A 116 1.28 10.71 3.31
C GLY A 116 2.06 9.50 3.84
N PRO A 117 2.19 8.39 3.09
CA PRO A 117 3.05 7.25 3.43
C PRO A 117 4.50 7.64 3.69
N ALA A 118 5.10 8.51 2.88
CA ALA A 118 6.48 8.98 3.06
C ALA A 118 6.65 9.77 4.37
N ALA A 119 5.68 10.62 4.72
CA ALA A 119 5.69 11.39 5.95
C ALA A 119 5.59 10.49 7.20
N LEU A 120 4.65 9.52 7.22
CA LEU A 120 4.51 8.55 8.31
C LEU A 120 5.74 7.66 8.44
N THR A 121 6.27 7.17 7.32
CA THR A 121 7.51 6.36 7.32
C THR A 121 8.67 7.14 7.90
N ARG A 122 8.90 8.37 7.45
CA ARG A 122 9.96 9.24 7.97
C ARG A 122 9.82 9.51 9.47
N ALA A 123 8.58 9.69 9.95
CA ALA A 123 8.31 9.96 11.36
C ALA A 123 8.52 8.72 12.24
N VAL A 124 8.19 7.50 11.76
CA VAL A 124 8.32 6.28 12.57
C VAL A 124 9.74 5.75 12.64
N LEU A 125 10.58 5.96 11.62
CA LEU A 125 11.93 5.42 11.55
C LEU A 125 12.82 5.75 12.76
N PRO A 126 12.83 6.97 13.33
CA PRO A 126 13.61 7.27 14.54
C PRO A 126 13.16 6.43 15.75
N HIS A 127 11.86 6.14 15.87
CA HIS A 127 11.32 5.32 16.96
C HIS A 127 11.69 3.84 16.75
N MET A 128 11.50 3.29 15.56
CA MET A 128 11.90 1.93 15.22
C MET A 128 13.40 1.70 15.42
N ARG A 129 14.24 2.70 15.09
CA ARG A 129 15.69 2.63 15.33
C ARG A 129 16.01 2.57 16.82
N ARG A 130 15.38 3.39 17.67
CA ARG A 130 15.60 3.38 19.13
C ARG A 130 15.12 2.09 19.79
N GLN A 131 14.06 1.48 19.30
CA GLN A 131 13.54 0.21 19.85
C GLN A 131 14.24 -1.04 19.30
N GLY A 132 15.20 -0.87 18.37
CA GLY A 132 15.99 -1.96 17.82
C GLY A 132 15.38 -2.67 16.61
N GLY A 133 14.29 -2.15 16.03
CA GLY A 133 13.69 -2.74 14.84
C GLY A 133 12.21 -2.40 14.65
N GLY A 134 11.65 -2.92 13.57
CA GLY A 134 10.26 -2.75 13.19
C GLY A 134 10.00 -3.18 11.74
N ALA A 135 8.79 -2.97 11.27
CA ALA A 135 8.43 -3.21 9.87
C ALA A 135 7.55 -2.09 9.31
N VAL A 136 7.81 -1.70 8.07
CA VAL A 136 6.96 -0.77 7.31
C VAL A 136 6.37 -1.54 6.14
N VAL A 137 5.05 -1.63 6.09
CA VAL A 137 4.27 -2.25 5.02
C VAL A 137 3.67 -1.16 4.15
N GLN A 138 4.02 -1.15 2.88
CA GLN A 138 3.48 -0.23 1.89
C GLN A 138 2.46 -0.98 1.02
N MET A 139 1.17 -0.61 1.13
CA MET A 139 0.16 -1.15 0.23
C MET A 139 0.28 -0.50 -1.13
N SER A 140 1.07 -1.14 -1.99
CA SER A 140 1.18 -0.81 -3.40
C SER A 140 -0.01 -1.42 -4.18
N SER A 141 0.25 -1.94 -5.33
CA SER A 141 -0.67 -2.61 -6.24
C SER A 141 0.16 -3.33 -7.30
N VAL A 142 -0.43 -4.27 -8.03
CA VAL A 142 0.11 -4.67 -9.33
C VAL A 142 0.38 -3.46 -10.24
N GLY A 143 -0.40 -2.37 -10.07
CA GLY A 143 -0.19 -1.07 -10.73
C GLY A 143 1.07 -0.30 -10.30
N GLY A 144 1.88 -0.82 -9.38
CA GLY A 144 3.24 -0.33 -9.08
C GLY A 144 4.32 -0.99 -9.93
N GLN A 145 3.98 -2.02 -10.69
CA GLN A 145 4.88 -2.77 -11.57
C GLN A 145 4.42 -2.77 -13.03
N ILE A 146 3.11 -2.83 -13.27
CA ILE A 146 2.51 -2.83 -14.62
C ILE A 146 1.53 -1.68 -14.77
N THR A 147 1.18 -1.33 -16.01
CA THR A 147 0.26 -0.23 -16.32
C THR A 147 -0.91 -0.70 -17.15
N ALA A 148 -2.03 0.04 -17.10
CA ALA A 148 -3.16 -0.16 -17.98
C ALA A 148 -3.79 1.18 -18.37
N PRO A 149 -4.42 1.29 -19.54
CA PRO A 149 -5.11 2.50 -19.96
C PRO A 149 -6.08 3.02 -18.90
N GLY A 150 -6.06 4.31 -18.63
CA GLY A 150 -6.90 4.96 -17.63
C GLY A 150 -6.36 4.90 -16.19
N PHE A 151 -5.34 4.10 -15.89
CA PHE A 151 -4.71 4.07 -14.57
C PHE A 151 -3.40 4.88 -14.48
N GLY A 152 -3.11 5.76 -15.46
CA GLY A 152 -1.83 6.48 -15.51
C GLY A 152 -1.50 7.24 -14.22
N ALA A 153 -2.42 8.04 -13.70
CA ALA A 153 -2.24 8.77 -12.44
C ALA A 153 -2.07 7.82 -11.24
N TYR A 154 -2.89 6.77 -11.16
CA TYR A 154 -2.80 5.75 -10.10
C TYR A 154 -1.46 5.01 -10.14
N CYS A 155 -1.08 4.47 -11.30
CA CYS A 155 0.18 3.74 -11.45
C CYS A 155 1.38 4.63 -11.12
N ALA A 156 1.40 5.88 -11.59
CA ALA A 156 2.50 6.81 -11.28
C ALA A 156 2.73 6.94 -9.77
N THR A 157 1.67 7.03 -8.95
CA THR A 157 1.82 7.11 -7.50
C THR A 157 2.34 5.83 -6.88
N LYS A 158 1.93 4.66 -7.41
CA LYS A 158 2.38 3.36 -6.90
C LYS A 158 3.82 3.05 -7.30
N PHE A 159 4.23 3.36 -8.54
CA PHE A 159 5.63 3.31 -8.95
C PHE A 159 6.51 4.20 -8.08
N ALA A 160 6.07 5.45 -7.80
CA ALA A 160 6.80 6.35 -6.92
C ALA A 160 6.97 5.79 -5.50
N LEU A 161 5.89 5.23 -4.93
CA LEU A 161 5.92 4.60 -3.60
C LEU A 161 6.89 3.42 -3.55
N GLU A 162 6.90 2.57 -4.58
CA GLU A 162 7.80 1.42 -4.65
C GLU A 162 9.26 1.83 -4.80
N GLY A 163 9.57 2.78 -5.70
CA GLY A 163 10.93 3.28 -5.86
C GLY A 163 11.50 3.90 -4.58
N LEU A 164 10.68 4.69 -3.85
CA LEU A 164 11.06 5.20 -2.54
C LEU A 164 11.32 4.07 -1.55
N THR A 165 10.43 3.07 -1.49
CA THR A 165 10.52 1.99 -0.49
C THR A 165 11.70 1.07 -0.76
N GLU A 166 11.98 0.77 -2.03
CA GLU A 166 13.16 0.00 -2.43
C GLU A 166 14.45 0.71 -2.01
N THR A 167 14.53 2.03 -2.25
CA THR A 167 15.67 2.84 -1.81
C THR A 167 15.81 2.81 -0.28
N LEU A 168 14.72 3.02 0.46
CA LEU A 168 14.73 2.96 1.93
C LEU A 168 15.19 1.60 2.47
N SER A 169 14.86 0.50 1.78
CA SER A 169 15.31 -0.84 2.18
C SER A 169 16.84 -1.02 2.12
N GLN A 170 17.51 -0.21 1.31
CA GLN A 170 18.98 -0.18 1.17
C GLN A 170 19.62 0.84 2.12
N GLU A 171 18.93 1.94 2.43
CA GLU A 171 19.44 3.01 3.31
C GLU A 171 19.32 2.66 4.80
N VAL A 172 18.26 1.94 5.18
CA VAL A 172 17.92 1.68 6.59
C VAL A 172 18.41 0.30 7.01
N ASN A 173 19.54 0.25 7.71
CA ASN A 173 20.25 -0.99 8.08
C ASN A 173 20.11 -1.40 9.56
N VAL A 174 19.16 -0.86 10.31
CA VAL A 174 19.04 -1.02 11.77
C VAL A 174 17.85 -1.87 12.20
N GLY A 175 17.68 -3.05 11.61
CA GLY A 175 16.61 -3.98 12.03
C GLY A 175 15.20 -3.58 11.59
N VAL A 176 15.03 -2.52 10.77
CA VAL A 176 13.75 -2.16 10.17
C VAL A 176 13.61 -2.86 8.84
N ARG A 177 12.49 -3.54 8.66
CA ARG A 177 12.14 -4.27 7.43
C ARG A 177 11.10 -3.51 6.64
N PHE A 178 11.19 -3.59 5.32
CA PHE A 178 10.21 -3.02 4.40
C PHE A 178 9.51 -4.14 3.63
N LEU A 179 8.21 -4.02 3.45
CA LEU A 179 7.40 -4.93 2.65
C LEU A 179 6.50 -4.11 1.72
N ILE A 180 6.71 -4.24 0.42
CA ILE A 180 5.85 -3.71 -0.63
C ILE A 180 4.85 -4.81 -0.97
N VAL A 181 3.56 -4.55 -0.76
CA VAL A 181 2.48 -5.47 -1.09
C VAL A 181 1.88 -5.06 -2.42
N GLU A 182 1.84 -5.96 -3.39
CA GLU A 182 1.42 -5.73 -4.77
C GLU A 182 0.18 -6.56 -5.11
N PRO A 183 -1.02 -6.17 -4.63
CA PRO A 183 -2.24 -6.91 -4.93
C PRO A 183 -2.68 -6.72 -6.37
N GLY A 184 -3.19 -7.80 -6.98
CA GLY A 184 -4.05 -7.76 -8.15
C GLY A 184 -5.49 -7.41 -7.79
N ALA A 185 -6.45 -8.09 -8.39
CA ALA A 185 -7.88 -7.84 -8.18
C ALA A 185 -8.41 -8.53 -6.92
N PHE A 186 -8.71 -7.75 -5.89
CA PHE A 186 -9.23 -8.21 -4.60
C PHE A 186 -10.58 -7.56 -4.25
N ARG A 187 -11.43 -8.30 -3.54
CA ARG A 187 -12.77 -7.88 -3.12
C ARG A 187 -12.71 -7.00 -1.87
N THR A 188 -12.27 -5.73 -2.05
CA THR A 188 -11.99 -4.79 -0.95
C THR A 188 -12.99 -3.64 -0.83
N GLY A 189 -13.97 -3.56 -1.73
CA GLY A 189 -14.82 -2.37 -1.87
C GLY A 189 -14.11 -1.17 -2.51
N LEU A 190 -12.92 -1.36 -3.09
CA LEU A 190 -12.19 -0.30 -3.78
C LEU A 190 -12.96 0.21 -5.02
N PHE A 191 -13.77 -0.66 -5.62
CA PHE A 191 -14.63 -0.35 -6.77
C PHE A 191 -16.08 -0.05 -6.36
N ALA A 192 -16.40 -0.07 -5.06
CA ALA A 192 -17.74 0.25 -4.60
C ALA A 192 -18.15 1.67 -5.00
N ALA A 193 -19.44 1.87 -5.17
CA ALA A 193 -20.00 3.17 -5.54
C ALA A 193 -19.53 4.27 -4.58
N GLY A 194 -18.93 5.33 -5.11
CA GLY A 194 -18.36 6.44 -4.35
C GLY A 194 -16.95 6.18 -3.76
N SER A 195 -16.37 4.97 -3.92
CA SER A 195 -14.99 4.67 -3.52
C SER A 195 -14.00 4.89 -4.66
N ALA A 196 -14.33 4.37 -5.86
CA ALA A 196 -13.57 4.66 -7.07
C ALA A 196 -13.85 6.07 -7.55
N TYR A 197 -12.81 6.77 -7.96
CA TYR A 197 -12.93 8.08 -8.59
C TYR A 197 -12.77 7.95 -10.10
N LEU A 198 -13.72 8.51 -10.85
CA LEU A 198 -13.69 8.53 -12.31
C LEU A 198 -13.57 9.99 -12.75
N SER A 199 -12.46 10.35 -13.37
CA SER A 199 -12.29 11.67 -13.98
C SER A 199 -13.31 11.90 -15.09
N THR A 200 -13.63 13.14 -15.43
CA THR A 200 -14.62 13.46 -16.47
C THR A 200 -14.15 12.88 -17.81
N ALA A 201 -15.02 12.04 -18.42
CA ALA A 201 -14.70 11.35 -19.65
C ALA A 201 -14.63 12.31 -20.86
N MET A 202 -13.67 12.04 -21.74
CA MET A 202 -13.54 12.69 -23.04
C MET A 202 -13.78 11.65 -24.16
N PRO A 203 -14.55 11.98 -25.22
CA PRO A 203 -14.86 11.02 -26.30
C PRO A 203 -13.63 10.41 -26.98
N GLU A 204 -12.54 11.16 -27.04
CA GLU A 204 -11.26 10.73 -27.62
C GLU A 204 -10.67 9.49 -26.94
N TYR A 205 -11.04 9.25 -25.68
CA TYR A 205 -10.55 8.12 -24.87
C TYR A 205 -11.56 6.99 -24.69
N ASP A 206 -12.75 7.08 -25.28
CA ASP A 206 -13.80 6.05 -25.13
C ASP A 206 -13.31 4.66 -25.55
N ALA A 207 -12.54 4.58 -26.63
CA ALA A 207 -12.04 3.29 -27.14
C ALA A 207 -10.91 2.69 -26.28
N THR A 208 -10.13 3.50 -25.58
CA THR A 208 -8.94 3.05 -24.83
C THR A 208 -9.17 3.00 -23.33
N VAL A 209 -9.80 4.00 -22.74
CA VAL A 209 -10.09 4.12 -21.29
C VAL A 209 -11.49 3.65 -20.93
N GLY A 210 -12.44 3.70 -21.87
CA GLY A 210 -13.82 3.24 -21.68
C GLY A 210 -13.94 1.84 -21.08
N PRO A 211 -13.23 0.82 -21.60
CA PRO A 211 -13.22 -0.52 -21.01
C PRO A 211 -12.77 -0.56 -19.55
N THR A 212 -11.76 0.22 -19.16
CA THR A 212 -11.30 0.32 -17.79
C THR A 212 -12.34 0.98 -16.88
N ARG A 213 -13.01 2.03 -17.36
CA ARG A 213 -14.13 2.67 -16.63
C ARG A 213 -15.25 1.67 -16.38
N GLN A 214 -15.63 0.91 -17.41
CA GLN A 214 -16.65 -0.13 -17.29
C GLN A 214 -16.22 -1.21 -16.30
N TYR A 215 -15.01 -1.71 -16.39
CA TYR A 215 -14.48 -2.71 -15.46
C TYR A 215 -14.55 -2.25 -14.00
N VAL A 216 -14.13 -1.01 -13.71
CA VAL A 216 -14.19 -0.47 -12.35
C VAL A 216 -15.63 -0.22 -11.89
N SER A 217 -16.50 0.30 -12.77
CA SER A 217 -17.89 0.61 -12.42
C SER A 217 -18.77 -0.61 -12.18
N SER A 218 -18.48 -1.74 -12.85
CA SER A 218 -19.30 -2.97 -12.77
C SER A 218 -18.60 -4.11 -11.99
N GLY A 219 -17.33 -3.96 -11.65
CA GLY A 219 -16.51 -5.04 -11.09
C GLY A 219 -16.60 -5.20 -9.57
N ASP A 220 -17.32 -4.32 -8.86
CA ASP A 220 -17.37 -4.42 -7.40
C ASP A 220 -17.98 -5.76 -6.93
N GLY A 221 -17.32 -6.39 -5.98
CA GLY A 221 -17.74 -7.68 -5.42
C GLY A 221 -17.49 -8.91 -6.32
N THR A 222 -16.95 -8.74 -7.55
CA THR A 222 -16.67 -9.85 -8.48
C THR A 222 -15.20 -10.26 -8.51
N GLN A 223 -14.31 -9.49 -7.89
CA GLN A 223 -12.89 -9.78 -7.87
C GLN A 223 -12.59 -11.14 -7.22
N PRO A 224 -11.61 -11.91 -7.74
CA PRO A 224 -11.30 -13.27 -7.24
C PRO A 224 -10.58 -13.26 -5.89
N GLY A 225 -9.83 -12.21 -5.57
CA GLY A 225 -8.99 -12.15 -4.39
C GLY A 225 -9.79 -11.95 -3.10
N ASP A 226 -9.38 -12.67 -2.05
CA ASP A 226 -9.93 -12.61 -0.70
C ASP A 226 -9.01 -11.76 0.20
N PRO A 227 -9.50 -10.61 0.72
CA PRO A 227 -8.69 -9.75 1.60
C PRO A 227 -8.22 -10.43 2.89
N ALA A 228 -8.97 -11.39 3.43
CA ALA A 228 -8.56 -12.11 4.63
C ALA A 228 -7.37 -13.04 4.35
N LYS A 229 -7.37 -13.70 3.18
CA LYS A 229 -6.22 -14.51 2.74
C LYS A 229 -5.00 -13.64 2.42
N ALA A 230 -5.21 -12.46 1.87
CA ALA A 230 -4.14 -11.49 1.65
C ALA A 230 -3.53 -11.02 2.98
N ALA A 231 -4.35 -10.70 3.99
CA ALA A 231 -3.88 -10.35 5.32
C ALA A 231 -3.04 -11.48 5.94
N ALA A 232 -3.51 -12.74 5.87
CA ALA A 232 -2.76 -13.90 6.34
C ALA A 232 -1.40 -14.04 5.62
N ALA A 233 -1.34 -13.82 4.30
CA ALA A 233 -0.10 -13.85 3.54
C ALA A 233 0.87 -12.73 3.96
N ILE A 234 0.38 -11.50 4.21
CA ILE A 234 1.17 -10.38 4.71
C ILE A 234 1.76 -10.71 6.09
N LEU A 235 0.96 -11.24 7.01
CA LEU A 235 1.44 -11.63 8.34
C LEU A 235 2.48 -12.76 8.24
N THR A 236 2.30 -13.71 7.33
CA THR A 236 3.26 -14.79 7.05
C THR A 236 4.58 -14.22 6.53
N ALA A 237 4.55 -13.29 5.58
CA ALA A 237 5.74 -12.64 5.06
C ALA A 237 6.49 -11.86 6.15
N LEU A 238 5.77 -11.14 7.01
CA LEU A 238 6.37 -10.40 8.14
C LEU A 238 6.98 -11.32 9.21
N ALA A 239 6.50 -12.55 9.34
CA ALA A 239 7.00 -13.54 10.29
C ALA A 239 8.17 -14.37 9.73
N ALA A 240 8.42 -14.31 8.43
CA ALA A 240 9.51 -15.06 7.80
C ALA A 240 10.89 -14.60 8.29
N GLU A 241 11.83 -15.51 8.37
CA GLU A 241 13.23 -15.23 8.70
C GLU A 241 13.85 -14.28 7.66
N HIS A 242 13.57 -14.54 6.38
CA HIS A 242 13.98 -13.72 5.25
C HIS A 242 12.75 -13.19 4.49
N PRO A 243 12.10 -12.11 4.97
CA PRO A 243 10.93 -11.57 4.31
C PRO A 243 11.29 -10.99 2.94
N PRO A 244 10.42 -11.16 1.92
CA PRO A 244 10.64 -10.53 0.63
C PRO A 244 10.49 -9.01 0.76
N LEU A 245 11.18 -8.24 -0.08
CA LEU A 245 10.89 -6.81 -0.23
C LEU A 245 9.53 -6.60 -0.92
N ARG A 246 9.22 -7.41 -1.93
CA ARG A 246 7.96 -7.36 -2.70
C ARG A 246 7.15 -8.64 -2.52
N LEU A 247 5.84 -8.47 -2.33
CA LEU A 247 4.88 -9.55 -2.18
C LEU A 247 3.73 -9.36 -3.17
N ALA A 248 3.83 -10.00 -4.32
CA ALA A 248 2.72 -10.06 -5.26
C ALA A 248 1.60 -10.95 -4.71
N LEU A 249 0.36 -10.45 -4.71
CA LEU A 249 -0.81 -11.17 -4.23
C LEU A 249 -1.86 -11.32 -5.32
N GLY A 250 -2.30 -12.56 -5.52
CA GLY A 250 -3.21 -12.98 -6.59
C GLY A 250 -2.46 -13.52 -7.81
N GLY A 251 -3.06 -14.51 -8.49
CA GLY A 251 -2.47 -15.09 -9.70
C GLY A 251 -2.29 -14.07 -10.82
N ASP A 252 -3.26 -13.17 -10.97
CA ASP A 252 -3.23 -12.05 -11.92
C ASP A 252 -2.03 -11.12 -11.70
N ALA A 253 -1.71 -10.80 -10.44
CA ALA A 253 -0.52 -9.99 -10.13
C ALA A 253 0.77 -10.74 -10.43
N VAL A 254 0.88 -11.99 -10.00
CA VAL A 254 2.08 -12.81 -10.22
C VAL A 254 2.37 -12.97 -11.72
N ASP A 255 1.35 -13.35 -12.50
CA ASP A 255 1.51 -13.60 -13.93
C ASP A 255 1.76 -12.30 -14.70
N GLY A 256 1.03 -11.23 -14.36
CA GLY A 256 1.18 -9.92 -15.00
C GLY A 256 2.56 -9.31 -14.78
N ILE A 257 3.06 -9.33 -13.53
CA ILE A 257 4.40 -8.82 -13.20
C ILE A 257 5.48 -9.62 -13.92
N ARG A 258 5.39 -10.95 -13.94
CA ARG A 258 6.35 -11.80 -14.65
C ARG A 258 6.39 -11.51 -16.14
N ALA A 259 5.21 -11.37 -16.78
CA ALA A 259 5.11 -11.06 -18.19
C ALA A 259 5.72 -9.67 -18.50
N HIS A 260 5.43 -8.67 -17.66
CA HIS A 260 5.99 -7.33 -17.84
C HIS A 260 7.52 -7.30 -17.70
N LEU A 261 8.06 -7.97 -16.67
CA LEU A 261 9.51 -8.05 -16.47
C LEU A 261 10.22 -8.73 -17.64
N ALA A 262 9.62 -9.77 -18.24
CA ALA A 262 10.15 -10.40 -19.44
C ALA A 262 10.18 -9.42 -20.61
N THR A 263 9.08 -8.69 -20.85
CA THR A 263 9.00 -7.67 -21.92
C THR A 263 10.08 -6.59 -21.76
N VAL A 264 10.23 -6.04 -20.54
CA VAL A 264 11.27 -5.03 -20.25
C VAL A 264 12.68 -5.61 -20.44
N GLY A 265 12.89 -6.87 -20.04
CA GLY A 265 14.16 -7.57 -20.29
C GLY A 265 14.49 -7.70 -21.76
N ASP A 266 13.51 -8.08 -22.59
CA ASP A 266 13.66 -8.19 -24.03
C ASP A 266 13.94 -6.83 -24.71
N GLU A 267 13.28 -5.76 -24.26
CA GLU A 267 13.55 -4.40 -24.73
C GLU A 267 15.00 -3.97 -24.43
N VAL A 268 15.48 -4.20 -23.20
CA VAL A 268 16.86 -3.90 -22.82
C VAL A 268 17.84 -4.71 -23.66
N ALA A 269 17.60 -6.01 -23.85
CA ALA A 269 18.45 -6.87 -24.66
C ALA A 269 18.46 -6.45 -26.13
N GLY A 270 17.32 -6.04 -26.70
CA GLY A 270 17.21 -5.58 -28.07
C GLY A 270 18.02 -4.30 -28.37
N TRP A 271 18.25 -3.48 -27.36
CA TRP A 271 19.00 -2.22 -27.49
C TRP A 271 20.38 -2.24 -26.83
N GLU A 272 20.84 -3.39 -26.31
CA GLU A 272 22.08 -3.51 -25.54
C GLU A 272 23.31 -2.96 -26.28
N ALA A 273 23.47 -3.29 -27.56
CA ALA A 273 24.62 -2.84 -28.35
C ALA A 273 24.68 -1.30 -28.47
N VAL A 274 23.53 -0.67 -28.74
CA VAL A 274 23.43 0.80 -28.84
C VAL A 274 23.69 1.44 -27.49
N SER A 275 23.09 0.90 -26.42
CA SER A 275 23.22 1.42 -25.06
C SER A 275 24.67 1.35 -24.54
N ARG A 276 25.38 0.24 -24.80
CA ARG A 276 26.79 0.08 -24.41
C ARG A 276 27.75 0.96 -25.22
N ALA A 277 27.40 1.33 -26.46
CA ALA A 277 28.21 2.22 -27.29
C ALA A 277 28.18 3.70 -26.84
N THR A 278 27.48 4.03 -25.76
CA THR A 278 27.44 5.38 -25.17
C THR A 278 28.59 5.68 -24.20
N SER A 279 29.49 4.72 -23.95
CA SER A 279 30.67 4.92 -23.10
C SER A 279 31.75 5.69 -23.89
N PHE A 280 32.60 6.42 -23.17
CA PHE A 280 33.81 6.99 -23.78
C PHE A 280 34.71 5.87 -24.29
N ASP A 281 35.42 6.13 -25.42
CA ASP A 281 36.45 5.23 -25.90
C ASP A 281 37.53 5.04 -24.82
N PRO A 282 38.07 3.81 -24.64
CA PRO A 282 39.19 3.62 -23.73
C PRO A 282 40.37 4.51 -24.16
N ALA A 283 40.98 5.20 -23.17
CA ALA A 283 42.11 6.10 -23.37
C ALA A 283 43.37 5.34 -23.86
#